data_0139060d7ec619b466d3c3d141566241
#
_entry.id   0139060d7ec619b466d3c3d141566241
#
_cell.length_a   1.000
_cell.length_b   1.000
_cell.length_c   1.000
_cell.angle_alpha   90.00
_cell.angle_beta   90.00
_cell.angle_gamma   90.00
#
_symmetry.space_group_name_H-M   'P 1'
#
loop_
_entity.id
_entity.type
_entity.pdbx_description
1 polymer ?
#
loop_
_entity_poly.entity_id
_entity_poly.type
_entity_poly.pdbx_seq_one_letter_code
_entity_poly.pdbx_strand_id
1 'polypeptide(L)'
;SHIDYLILSYVLYQNNMPCPHIAAGKNLSFWPLGPIFRGGGAFFLRRTFKGAVLYARFFSAYIHKLLEEGFHIELFIEGGRSRTGKLLIPKLGLISILLDAYRNGACEDMIFVPVYIGYDRIVEEHAYVHEVEGGKKEDENLSQVIRARRFLKKRYGKIYINFHDPISTRNLLADAPVALDRMARKDMNALCRSLGWRIINAIDKQTVVTPHGLVAAAALNISKPRFTQEELMEAVNAYLTFAAAQNAKLADTIILNPGGAMEYAIDRYLSRKLLEKATGDKDLPEDQIDYTVNFAKRSLLEFYKNNCISYFVPAAFTALAILKKDAFQFNAAELHNEYHYFQDFFKYEFAFDLDRPPVRYVRKTIKSFIDDAILM
;
A
#
# COMPACT_ATOMS: atom_id res chain seq x y z
N SER A 1 4.12 8.77 2.15
CA SER A 1 5.13 9.66 2.73
C SER A 1 4.80 11.12 2.43
N HIS A 2 5.39 12.07 3.17
CA HIS A 2 5.26 13.51 2.89
C HIS A 2 5.95 13.95 1.60
N ILE A 3 6.77 13.11 1.03
CA ILE A 3 7.54 13.42 -0.18
C ILE A 3 6.93 12.77 -1.43
N ASP A 4 5.86 11.99 -1.32
CA ASP A 4 5.27 11.24 -2.44
C ASP A 4 4.91 12.15 -3.61
N TYR A 5 4.20 13.26 -3.33
CA TYR A 5 3.80 14.23 -4.34
C TYR A 5 5.01 14.95 -5.00
N LEU A 6 6.08 15.19 -4.24
CA LEU A 6 7.30 15.79 -4.79
C LEU A 6 8.02 14.82 -5.72
N ILE A 7 8.11 13.56 -5.32
CA ILE A 7 8.77 12.51 -6.11
C ILE A 7 7.99 12.25 -7.40
N LEU A 8 6.66 12.13 -7.30
CA LEU A 8 5.83 11.90 -8.48
C LEU A 8 5.93 13.08 -9.46
N SER A 9 5.81 14.33 -8.98
CA SER A 9 6.01 15.52 -9.81
C SER A 9 7.39 15.55 -10.45
N TYR A 10 8.45 15.17 -9.70
CA TYR A 10 9.81 15.09 -10.24
C TYR A 10 9.92 14.06 -11.36
N VAL A 11 9.35 12.86 -11.16
CA VAL A 11 9.38 11.80 -12.19
C VAL A 11 8.62 12.22 -13.44
N LEU A 12 7.45 12.82 -13.30
CA LEU A 12 6.67 13.33 -14.44
C LEU A 12 7.45 14.41 -15.19
N TYR A 13 8.01 15.39 -14.47
CA TYR A 13 8.80 16.46 -15.05
C TYR A 13 10.03 15.93 -15.82
N GLN A 14 10.77 14.97 -15.24
CA GLN A 14 11.94 14.36 -15.89
C GLN A 14 11.59 13.58 -17.16
N ASN A 15 10.34 13.12 -17.28
CA ASN A 15 9.84 12.43 -18.46
C ASN A 15 9.06 13.36 -19.42
N ASN A 16 9.20 14.68 -19.29
CA ASN A 16 8.50 15.67 -20.10
C ASN A 16 6.98 15.54 -20.05
N MET A 17 6.44 15.07 -18.92
CA MET A 17 4.99 14.99 -18.70
C MET A 17 4.52 16.19 -17.88
N PRO A 18 3.29 16.67 -18.09
CA PRO A 18 2.75 17.79 -17.31
C PRO A 18 2.56 17.36 -15.85
N CYS A 19 3.00 18.25 -14.93
CA CYS A 19 2.77 18.06 -13.51
C CYS A 19 1.27 18.28 -13.18
N PRO A 20 0.65 17.42 -12.39
CA PRO A 20 -0.75 17.55 -12.02
C PRO A 20 -0.97 18.64 -10.96
N HIS A 21 -2.20 19.14 -10.86
CA HIS A 21 -2.65 19.89 -9.70
C HIS A 21 -2.86 18.96 -8.52
N ILE A 22 -2.19 19.24 -7.38
CA ILE A 22 -2.10 18.33 -6.25
C ILE A 22 -3.15 18.67 -5.19
N ALA A 23 -4.06 17.72 -4.90
CA ALA A 23 -5.02 17.83 -3.82
C ALA A 23 -4.36 17.62 -2.46
N ALA A 24 -3.93 18.69 -1.80
CA ALA A 24 -3.19 18.67 -0.54
C ALA A 24 -4.08 18.99 0.67
N GLY A 25 -3.73 18.43 1.83
CA GLY A 25 -4.42 18.78 3.08
C GLY A 25 -4.13 20.23 3.52
N LYS A 26 -5.13 20.90 4.13
CA LYS A 26 -4.99 22.28 4.62
C LYS A 26 -3.84 22.48 5.62
N ASN A 27 -3.41 21.42 6.29
CA ASN A 27 -2.26 21.44 7.20
C ASN A 27 -0.93 21.80 6.49
N LEU A 28 -0.84 21.68 5.16
CA LEU A 28 0.34 22.06 4.37
C LEU A 28 0.29 23.52 3.87
N SER A 29 -0.76 24.29 4.20
CA SER A 29 -0.96 25.65 3.72
C SER A 29 -0.25 26.74 4.54
N PHE A 30 0.59 26.38 5.52
CA PHE A 30 1.27 27.34 6.39
C PHE A 30 2.45 28.06 5.70
N TRP A 31 2.74 29.25 6.16
CA TRP A 31 3.85 30.06 5.64
C TRP A 31 5.22 29.48 6.12
N PRO A 32 6.28 29.44 5.27
CA PRO A 32 6.35 29.89 3.87
C PRO A 32 5.98 28.80 2.82
N LEU A 33 5.67 27.57 3.23
CA LEU A 33 5.48 26.43 2.33
C LEU A 33 4.17 26.51 1.53
N GLY A 34 3.10 27.00 2.15
CA GLY A 34 1.81 27.10 1.48
C GLY A 34 1.87 27.85 0.14
N PRO A 35 2.44 29.08 0.08
CA PRO A 35 2.65 29.80 -1.17
C PRO A 35 3.51 29.05 -2.18
N ILE A 36 4.59 28.39 -1.74
CA ILE A 36 5.48 27.61 -2.60
C ILE A 36 4.74 26.44 -3.23
N PHE A 37 4.02 25.66 -2.42
CA PHE A 37 3.23 24.53 -2.93
C PHE A 37 2.11 24.97 -3.86
N ARG A 38 1.46 26.11 -3.54
CA ARG A 38 0.43 26.67 -4.43
C ARG A 38 1.02 27.09 -5.78
N GLY A 39 2.18 27.70 -5.79
CA GLY A 39 2.93 28.02 -7.02
C GLY A 39 3.32 26.78 -7.82
N GLY A 40 3.53 25.63 -7.14
CA GLY A 40 3.77 24.32 -7.76
C GLY A 40 2.50 23.54 -8.12
N GLY A 41 1.31 24.17 -8.09
CA GLY A 41 0.06 23.54 -8.51
C GLY A 41 -0.74 22.88 -7.37
N ALA A 42 -0.31 22.96 -6.10
CA ALA A 42 -1.09 22.40 -5.01
C ALA A 42 -2.29 23.30 -4.65
N PHE A 43 -3.44 22.65 -4.43
CA PHE A 43 -4.61 23.29 -3.83
C PHE A 43 -4.98 22.60 -2.51
N PHE A 44 -5.45 23.41 -1.55
CA PHE A 44 -5.63 22.93 -0.18
C PHE A 44 -7.09 22.65 0.15
N LEU A 45 -7.36 21.43 0.65
CA LEU A 45 -8.70 21.00 1.03
C LEU A 45 -8.81 20.70 2.52
N ARG A 46 -10.01 20.91 3.06
CA ARG A 46 -10.35 20.53 4.43
C ARG A 46 -10.52 19.02 4.53
N ARG A 47 -10.15 18.44 5.67
CA ARG A 47 -10.29 17.00 5.91
C ARG A 47 -11.74 16.51 5.92
N THR A 48 -12.69 17.41 6.20
CA THR A 48 -14.12 17.10 6.24
C THR A 48 -14.93 18.26 5.66
N PHE A 49 -15.95 17.91 4.90
CA PHE A 49 -16.95 18.84 4.37
C PHE A 49 -18.24 18.85 5.19
N LYS A 50 -18.31 18.03 6.28
CA LYS A 50 -19.51 17.90 7.11
C LYS A 50 -19.88 19.25 7.71
N GLY A 51 -21.13 19.69 7.45
CA GLY A 51 -21.66 20.98 7.90
C GLY A 51 -21.21 22.23 7.11
N ALA A 52 -20.32 22.08 6.10
CA ALA A 52 -19.79 23.20 5.31
C ALA A 52 -20.32 23.18 3.87
N VAL A 53 -21.65 23.34 3.70
CA VAL A 53 -22.32 23.21 2.39
C VAL A 53 -21.79 24.20 1.35
N LEU A 54 -21.59 25.46 1.74
CA LEU A 54 -21.07 26.50 0.84
C LEU A 54 -19.65 26.16 0.36
N TYR A 55 -18.78 25.71 1.28
CA TYR A 55 -17.43 25.27 0.94
C TYR A 55 -17.45 24.07 -0.01
N ALA A 56 -18.31 23.09 0.23
CA ALA A 56 -18.44 21.92 -0.65
C ALA A 56 -18.85 22.31 -2.07
N ARG A 57 -19.83 23.21 -2.21
CA ARG A 57 -20.29 23.73 -3.52
C ARG A 57 -19.17 24.49 -4.24
N PHE A 58 -18.48 25.37 -3.54
CA PHE A 58 -17.37 26.13 -4.11
C PHE A 58 -16.23 25.20 -4.57
N PHE A 59 -15.91 24.21 -3.76
CA PHE A 59 -14.88 23.23 -4.06
C PHE A 59 -15.27 22.36 -5.27
N SER A 60 -16.53 21.91 -5.35
CA SER A 60 -17.02 21.18 -6.53
C SER A 60 -16.96 22.02 -7.81
N ALA A 61 -17.31 23.30 -7.76
CA ALA A 61 -17.19 24.20 -8.90
C ALA A 61 -15.73 24.42 -9.32
N TYR A 62 -14.80 24.50 -8.34
CA TYR A 62 -13.37 24.60 -8.61
C TYR A 62 -12.82 23.35 -9.31
N ILE A 63 -13.18 22.16 -8.84
CA ILE A 63 -12.78 20.88 -9.46
C ILE A 63 -13.37 20.76 -10.88
N HIS A 64 -14.65 21.13 -11.04
CA HIS A 64 -15.29 21.15 -12.37
C HIS A 64 -14.49 22.03 -13.33
N LYS A 65 -14.13 23.24 -12.91
CA LYS A 65 -13.36 24.17 -13.74
C LYS A 65 -11.96 23.66 -14.09
N LEU A 66 -11.25 23.03 -13.15
CA LEU A 66 -9.95 22.42 -13.45
C LEU A 66 -10.07 21.32 -14.52
N LEU A 67 -11.09 20.49 -14.45
CA LEU A 67 -11.31 19.42 -15.43
C LEU A 67 -11.74 19.98 -16.80
N GLU A 68 -12.60 21.01 -16.83
CA GLU A 68 -13.03 21.70 -18.04
C GLU A 68 -11.86 22.34 -18.78
N GLU A 69 -10.89 22.89 -18.05
CA GLU A 69 -9.65 23.45 -18.60
C GLU A 69 -8.60 22.36 -18.96
N GLY A 70 -8.91 21.08 -18.77
CA GLY A 70 -8.03 19.96 -19.13
C GLY A 70 -6.89 19.71 -18.16
N PHE A 71 -6.93 20.25 -16.95
CA PHE A 71 -5.86 20.04 -15.96
C PHE A 71 -5.94 18.64 -15.34
N HIS A 72 -4.77 18.01 -15.18
CA HIS A 72 -4.61 16.77 -14.44
C HIS A 72 -4.66 17.02 -12.94
N ILE A 73 -5.30 16.11 -12.20
CA ILE A 73 -5.43 16.20 -10.74
C ILE A 73 -4.78 14.99 -10.09
N GLU A 74 -3.85 15.25 -9.16
CA GLU A 74 -3.28 14.22 -8.28
C GLU A 74 -4.05 14.18 -6.96
N LEU A 75 -4.44 12.98 -6.56
CA LEU A 75 -5.12 12.73 -5.29
C LEU A 75 -4.56 11.48 -4.59
N PHE A 76 -4.51 11.52 -3.28
CA PHE A 76 -4.16 10.37 -2.45
C PHE A 76 -5.45 9.71 -1.95
N ILE A 77 -5.83 8.62 -2.61
CA ILE A 77 -7.12 7.95 -2.40
C ILE A 77 -7.28 7.42 -0.96
N GLU A 78 -6.19 7.12 -0.28
CA GLU A 78 -6.19 6.70 1.11
C GLU A 78 -6.53 7.85 2.08
N GLY A 79 -6.40 9.11 1.64
CA GLY A 79 -6.68 10.31 2.43
C GLY A 79 -5.77 10.49 3.65
N GLY A 80 -4.76 9.66 3.81
CA GLY A 80 -3.80 9.68 4.90
C GLY A 80 -2.68 8.67 4.71
N ARG A 81 -1.72 8.67 5.63
CA ARG A 81 -0.62 7.70 5.62
C ARG A 81 -1.03 6.42 6.35
N SER A 82 -0.70 5.27 5.81
CA SER A 82 -0.78 4.02 6.54
C SER A 82 0.22 4.01 7.70
N ARG A 83 -0.22 3.63 8.88
CA ARG A 83 0.62 3.45 10.07
C ARG A 83 1.06 2.01 10.26
N THR A 84 0.37 1.11 9.60
CA THR A 84 0.60 -0.34 9.71
C THR A 84 1.35 -0.92 8.52
N GLY A 85 1.56 -0.15 7.45
CA GLY A 85 2.12 -0.64 6.19
C GLY A 85 1.08 -1.26 5.24
N LYS A 86 -0.15 -1.51 5.71
CA LYS A 86 -1.24 -2.00 4.85
C LYS A 86 -1.84 -0.86 4.04
N LEU A 87 -2.36 -1.15 2.85
CA LEU A 87 -3.20 -0.20 2.11
C LEU A 87 -4.45 0.16 2.92
N LEU A 88 -4.81 1.43 2.92
CA LEU A 88 -6.00 1.91 3.59
C LEU A 88 -7.24 1.82 2.69
N ILE A 89 -8.41 1.77 3.32
CA ILE A 89 -9.70 1.84 2.64
C ILE A 89 -9.84 3.18 1.91
N PRO A 90 -10.37 3.19 0.67
CA PRO A 90 -10.46 4.40 -0.14
C PRO A 90 -11.34 5.47 0.51
N LYS A 91 -10.88 6.72 0.49
CA LYS A 91 -11.68 7.91 0.86
C LYS A 91 -12.42 8.41 -0.35
N LEU A 92 -13.73 8.23 -0.34
CA LEU A 92 -14.58 8.44 -1.52
C LEU A 92 -14.98 9.90 -1.76
N GLY A 93 -14.72 10.81 -0.82
CA GLY A 93 -15.22 12.19 -0.90
C GLY A 93 -14.76 12.95 -2.15
N LEU A 94 -13.48 12.90 -2.51
CA LEU A 94 -12.98 13.57 -3.71
C LEU A 94 -13.39 12.82 -4.98
N ILE A 95 -13.44 11.49 -4.96
CA ILE A 95 -13.92 10.68 -6.09
C ILE A 95 -15.38 11.02 -6.40
N SER A 96 -16.23 11.20 -5.37
CA SER A 96 -17.62 11.62 -5.57
C SER A 96 -17.71 12.98 -6.26
N ILE A 97 -16.87 13.94 -5.87
CA ILE A 97 -16.83 15.28 -6.49
C ILE A 97 -16.36 15.20 -7.96
N LEU A 98 -15.38 14.37 -8.24
CA LEU A 98 -14.88 14.13 -9.60
C LEU A 98 -15.94 13.49 -10.47
N LEU A 99 -16.65 12.46 -9.98
CA LEU A 99 -17.75 11.81 -10.71
C LEU A 99 -18.93 12.77 -10.93
N ASP A 100 -19.24 13.62 -9.96
CA ASP A 100 -20.27 14.66 -10.14
C ASP A 100 -19.86 15.69 -11.20
N ALA A 101 -18.59 16.10 -11.25
CA ALA A 101 -18.07 16.97 -12.30
C ALA A 101 -18.15 16.31 -13.68
N TYR A 102 -17.76 15.03 -13.79
CA TYR A 102 -17.87 14.25 -15.02
C TYR A 102 -19.33 14.12 -15.49
N ARG A 103 -20.26 13.80 -14.58
CA ARG A 103 -21.69 13.75 -14.84
C ARG A 103 -22.23 15.06 -15.40
N ASN A 104 -21.69 16.18 -14.95
CA ASN A 104 -22.10 17.53 -15.39
C ASN A 104 -21.32 18.02 -16.62
N GLY A 105 -20.60 17.14 -17.32
CA GLY A 105 -19.98 17.43 -18.60
C GLY A 105 -18.64 18.17 -18.53
N ALA A 106 -17.93 18.11 -17.39
CA ALA A 106 -16.62 18.77 -17.24
C ALA A 106 -15.53 18.22 -18.18
N CYS A 107 -15.66 16.99 -18.64
CA CYS A 107 -14.73 16.34 -19.59
C CYS A 107 -15.44 15.22 -20.35
N GLU A 108 -14.90 14.85 -21.50
CA GLU A 108 -15.46 13.79 -22.36
C GLU A 108 -15.26 12.39 -21.76
N ASP A 109 -14.12 12.13 -21.14
CA ASP A 109 -13.83 10.92 -20.36
C ASP A 109 -12.94 11.29 -19.19
N MET A 110 -13.19 10.69 -18.03
CA MET A 110 -12.35 10.82 -16.87
C MET A 110 -11.54 9.56 -16.70
N ILE A 111 -10.23 9.69 -16.84
CA ILE A 111 -9.27 8.59 -16.77
C ILE A 111 -8.52 8.66 -15.44
N PHE A 112 -8.60 7.58 -14.66
CA PHE A 112 -7.82 7.41 -13.44
C PHE A 112 -6.58 6.58 -13.74
N VAL A 113 -5.41 7.08 -13.37
CA VAL A 113 -4.13 6.37 -13.45
C VAL A 113 -3.70 5.99 -12.02
N PRO A 114 -3.92 4.74 -11.59
CA PRO A 114 -3.48 4.30 -10.27
C PRO A 114 -1.95 4.21 -10.21
N VAL A 115 -1.36 4.81 -9.16
CA VAL A 115 0.09 4.85 -8.95
C VAL A 115 0.44 4.27 -7.59
N TYR A 116 1.31 3.26 -7.59
CA TYR A 116 1.92 2.73 -6.38
C TYR A 116 3.23 3.45 -6.10
N ILE A 117 3.43 3.85 -4.85
CA ILE A 117 4.71 4.41 -4.36
C ILE A 117 5.16 3.61 -3.16
N GLY A 118 6.25 2.88 -3.31
CA GLY A 118 6.84 2.05 -2.26
C GLY A 118 8.27 2.48 -1.93
N TYR A 119 8.74 2.11 -0.75
CA TYR A 119 10.05 2.48 -0.22
C TYR A 119 10.75 1.26 0.39
N ASP A 120 12.05 1.12 0.15
CA ASP A 120 12.86 0.17 0.92
C ASP A 120 12.87 0.54 2.40
N ARG A 121 12.93 1.84 2.68
CA ARG A 121 12.91 2.38 4.03
C ARG A 121 12.02 3.60 4.13
N ILE A 122 11.21 3.65 5.18
CA ILE A 122 10.32 4.78 5.42
C ILE A 122 11.10 5.96 6.00
N VAL A 123 10.84 7.13 5.43
CA VAL A 123 11.48 8.38 5.87
C VAL A 123 11.02 8.78 7.27
N GLU A 124 9.74 8.57 7.58
CA GLU A 124 9.07 8.98 8.82
C GLU A 124 9.00 7.86 9.88
N GLU A 125 9.91 6.92 9.86
CA GLU A 125 9.92 5.73 10.74
C GLU A 125 9.75 6.06 12.23
N HIS A 126 10.47 7.06 12.74
CA HIS A 126 10.37 7.47 14.13
C HIS A 126 8.99 8.03 14.49
N ALA A 127 8.36 8.76 13.57
CA ALA A 127 7.01 9.28 13.79
C ALA A 127 5.97 8.16 13.83
N TYR A 128 6.15 7.10 13.01
CA TYR A 128 5.25 5.95 13.02
C TYR A 128 5.33 5.15 14.33
N VAL A 129 6.55 4.89 14.83
CA VAL A 129 6.72 4.21 16.12
C VAL A 129 6.04 4.98 17.22
N HIS A 130 6.31 6.28 17.32
CA HIS A 130 5.71 7.15 18.34
C HIS A 130 4.18 7.17 18.26
N GLU A 131 3.60 7.24 17.06
CA GLU A 131 2.15 7.22 16.88
C GLU A 131 1.52 5.84 17.18
N VAL A 132 2.22 4.73 16.87
CA VAL A 132 1.75 3.36 17.18
C VAL A 132 1.80 3.08 18.68
N GLU A 133 2.78 3.62 19.38
CA GLU A 133 2.92 3.54 20.86
C GLU A 133 1.96 4.45 21.62
N GLY A 134 1.00 5.09 20.94
CA GLY A 134 -0.03 5.94 21.54
C GLY A 134 0.37 7.41 21.69
N GLY A 135 1.49 7.81 21.11
CA GLY A 135 1.92 9.21 21.07
C GLY A 135 0.98 10.07 20.20
N LYS A 136 0.82 11.34 20.57
CA LYS A 136 0.04 12.28 19.76
C LYS A 136 0.75 12.58 18.44
N LYS A 137 -0.04 12.69 17.37
CA LYS A 137 0.44 13.15 16.08
C LYS A 137 1.03 14.56 16.25
N GLU A 138 2.32 14.71 15.94
CA GLU A 138 2.94 16.03 15.89
C GLU A 138 2.36 16.85 14.75
N ASP A 139 2.05 18.12 15.02
CA ASP A 139 1.64 19.04 13.95
C ASP A 139 2.82 19.36 13.02
N GLU A 140 2.51 19.39 11.74
CA GLU A 140 3.49 19.70 10.71
C GLU A 140 3.92 21.16 10.84
N ASN A 141 5.22 21.38 11.13
CA ASN A 141 5.79 22.70 11.28
C ASN A 141 7.12 22.84 10.52
N LEU A 142 7.62 24.09 10.43
CA LEU A 142 8.86 24.42 9.73
C LEU A 142 10.07 23.62 10.19
N SER A 143 10.14 23.23 11.45
CA SER A 143 11.24 22.44 11.99
C SER A 143 11.32 21.03 11.36
N GLN A 144 10.19 20.47 10.99
CA GLN A 144 10.12 19.17 10.29
C GLN A 144 10.62 19.30 8.84
N VAL A 145 10.35 20.42 8.18
CA VAL A 145 10.83 20.67 6.82
C VAL A 145 12.35 20.92 6.80
N ILE A 146 12.88 21.63 7.78
CA ILE A 146 14.34 21.83 7.92
C ILE A 146 15.01 20.50 8.26
N ARG A 147 14.39 19.64 9.09
CA ARG A 147 14.84 18.26 9.31
C ARG A 147 14.77 17.43 8.03
N ALA A 148 13.76 17.63 7.16
CA ALA A 148 13.69 16.95 5.87
C ALA A 148 14.93 17.19 5.00
N ARG A 149 15.56 18.38 5.07
CA ARG A 149 16.84 18.63 4.38
C ARG A 149 17.98 17.72 4.89
N ARG A 150 18.00 17.36 6.17
CA ARG A 150 18.95 16.37 6.72
C ARG A 150 18.62 14.95 6.24
N PHE A 151 17.34 14.67 6.00
CA PHE A 151 16.91 13.38 5.46
C PHE A 151 17.38 13.18 4.01
N LEU A 152 17.34 14.22 3.17
CA LEU A 152 17.81 14.14 1.78
C LEU A 152 19.31 13.78 1.66
N LYS A 153 20.09 13.95 2.73
CA LYS A 153 21.50 13.55 2.78
C LYS A 153 21.73 12.09 3.18
N LYS A 154 20.71 11.39 3.71
CA LYS A 154 20.80 9.99 4.12
C LYS A 154 20.35 9.08 2.98
N ARG A 155 21.03 7.95 2.78
CA ARG A 155 20.61 6.91 1.84
C ARG A 155 19.45 6.11 2.45
N TYR A 156 18.24 6.27 1.88
CA TYR A 156 17.03 5.57 2.32
C TYR A 156 16.71 4.30 1.50
N GLY A 157 17.61 3.88 0.61
CA GLY A 157 17.34 2.79 -0.32
C GLY A 157 16.62 3.25 -1.58
N LYS A 158 15.95 2.34 -2.24
CA LYS A 158 15.20 2.59 -3.47
C LYS A 158 13.77 3.06 -3.18
N ILE A 159 13.23 3.79 -4.16
CA ILE A 159 11.83 4.18 -4.23
C ILE A 159 11.26 3.53 -5.48
N TYR A 160 10.15 2.85 -5.33
CA TYR A 160 9.46 2.14 -6.40
C TYR A 160 8.21 2.92 -6.77
N ILE A 161 8.10 3.32 -8.03
CA ILE A 161 6.93 4.02 -8.57
C ILE A 161 6.43 3.20 -9.75
N ASN A 162 5.26 2.61 -9.59
CA ASN A 162 4.65 1.78 -10.61
C ASN A 162 3.28 2.35 -10.99
N PHE A 163 3.08 2.53 -12.28
CA PHE A 163 1.80 2.93 -12.85
C PHE A 163 1.02 1.68 -13.25
N HIS A 164 -0.24 1.64 -12.90
CA HIS A 164 -1.18 0.63 -13.40
C HIS A 164 -1.82 1.14 -14.71
N ASP A 165 -2.42 0.23 -15.47
CA ASP A 165 -3.21 0.58 -16.64
C ASP A 165 -4.30 1.58 -16.27
N PRO A 166 -4.57 2.58 -17.14
CA PRO A 166 -5.57 3.58 -16.89
C PRO A 166 -6.98 2.98 -16.76
N ILE A 167 -7.78 3.53 -15.86
CA ILE A 167 -9.20 3.17 -15.68
C ILE A 167 -10.05 4.29 -16.29
N SER A 168 -10.66 4.03 -17.43
CA SER A 168 -11.62 4.95 -18.08
C SER A 168 -12.98 4.85 -17.41
N THR A 169 -13.53 5.99 -16.99
CA THR A 169 -14.88 6.05 -16.43
C THR A 169 -15.93 5.74 -17.49
N ARG A 170 -15.73 6.14 -18.74
CA ARG A 170 -16.59 5.80 -19.87
C ARG A 170 -16.67 4.29 -20.06
N ASN A 171 -15.51 3.60 -20.07
CA ASN A 171 -15.49 2.13 -20.22
C ASN A 171 -16.14 1.43 -19.02
N LEU A 172 -15.93 1.94 -17.81
CA LEU A 172 -16.57 1.40 -16.61
C LEU A 172 -18.09 1.52 -16.64
N LEU A 173 -18.61 2.52 -17.33
CA LEU A 173 -20.04 2.80 -17.46
C LEU A 173 -20.68 2.15 -18.69
N ALA A 174 -19.88 1.59 -19.62
CA ALA A 174 -20.41 0.98 -20.85
C ALA A 174 -21.43 -0.14 -20.57
N ASP A 175 -21.18 -0.93 -19.52
CA ASP A 175 -22.05 -2.03 -19.10
C ASP A 175 -22.98 -1.65 -17.94
N ALA A 176 -23.07 -0.36 -17.59
CA ALA A 176 -23.93 0.08 -16.48
C ALA A 176 -25.41 -0.01 -16.86
N PRO A 177 -26.29 -0.53 -15.99
CA PRO A 177 -27.71 -0.71 -16.30
C PRO A 177 -28.47 0.62 -16.44
N VAL A 178 -27.90 1.72 -15.94
CA VAL A 178 -28.48 3.06 -15.94
C VAL A 178 -27.45 4.05 -16.45
N ALA A 179 -27.83 4.90 -17.38
CA ALA A 179 -26.96 5.98 -17.86
C ALA A 179 -26.63 6.97 -16.74
N LEU A 180 -25.41 7.51 -16.74
CA LEU A 180 -24.85 8.33 -15.68
C LEU A 180 -25.72 9.54 -15.30
N ASP A 181 -26.32 10.21 -16.31
CA ASP A 181 -27.20 11.37 -16.15
C ASP A 181 -28.50 11.03 -15.41
N ARG A 182 -28.96 9.77 -15.52
CA ARG A 182 -30.19 9.25 -14.90
C ARG A 182 -29.96 8.50 -13.57
N MET A 183 -28.71 8.33 -13.18
CA MET A 183 -28.37 7.62 -11.92
C MET A 183 -28.95 8.35 -10.72
N ALA A 184 -29.67 7.62 -9.88
CA ALA A 184 -30.09 8.10 -8.58
C ALA A 184 -28.88 8.21 -7.63
N ARG A 185 -29.03 8.95 -6.53
CA ARG A 185 -27.97 9.13 -5.53
C ARG A 185 -27.40 7.80 -4.99
N LYS A 186 -28.25 6.78 -4.85
CA LYS A 186 -27.84 5.44 -4.43
C LYS A 186 -26.88 4.80 -5.42
N ASP A 187 -27.18 4.92 -6.72
CA ASP A 187 -26.38 4.34 -7.80
C ASP A 187 -25.05 5.07 -7.96
N MET A 188 -25.05 6.40 -7.86
CA MET A 188 -23.83 7.21 -7.83
C MET A 188 -22.93 6.84 -6.65
N ASN A 189 -23.48 6.60 -5.47
CA ASN A 189 -22.70 6.15 -4.31
C ASN A 189 -22.13 4.73 -4.52
N ALA A 190 -22.86 3.85 -5.18
CA ALA A 190 -22.40 2.51 -5.52
C ALA A 190 -21.26 2.58 -6.56
N LEU A 191 -21.41 3.38 -7.61
CA LEU A 191 -20.39 3.64 -8.63
C LEU A 191 -19.11 4.21 -7.98
N CYS A 192 -19.25 5.24 -7.16
CA CYS A 192 -18.14 5.88 -6.45
C CYS A 192 -17.37 4.87 -5.59
N ARG A 193 -18.08 3.99 -4.89
CA ARG A 193 -17.50 2.92 -4.08
C ARG A 193 -16.78 1.89 -4.93
N SER A 194 -17.42 1.42 -5.99
CA SER A 194 -16.83 0.47 -6.94
C SER A 194 -15.54 1.02 -7.55
N LEU A 195 -15.57 2.25 -8.05
CA LEU A 195 -14.40 2.92 -8.61
C LEU A 195 -13.28 3.07 -7.58
N GLY A 196 -13.59 3.52 -6.36
CA GLY A 196 -12.61 3.65 -5.29
C GLY A 196 -11.90 2.34 -4.97
N TRP A 197 -12.64 1.23 -4.88
CA TRP A 197 -12.07 -0.09 -4.66
C TRP A 197 -11.26 -0.59 -5.86
N ARG A 198 -11.70 -0.35 -7.10
CA ARG A 198 -10.93 -0.68 -8.31
C ARG A 198 -9.58 0.05 -8.34
N ILE A 199 -9.55 1.33 -7.96
CA ILE A 199 -8.31 2.10 -7.88
C ILE A 199 -7.38 1.52 -6.80
N ILE A 200 -7.88 1.23 -5.60
CA ILE A 200 -7.06 0.62 -4.53
C ILE A 200 -6.53 -0.75 -4.95
N ASN A 201 -7.37 -1.59 -5.56
CA ASN A 201 -6.93 -2.90 -6.06
C ASN A 201 -5.89 -2.78 -7.19
N ALA A 202 -6.03 -1.79 -8.06
CA ALA A 202 -5.05 -1.50 -9.09
C ALA A 202 -3.71 -1.07 -8.49
N ILE A 203 -3.72 -0.25 -7.45
CA ILE A 203 -2.51 0.12 -6.70
C ILE A 203 -1.90 -1.11 -6.02
N ASP A 204 -2.70 -1.96 -5.38
CA ASP A 204 -2.24 -3.19 -4.72
C ASP A 204 -1.52 -4.13 -5.68
N LYS A 205 -2.05 -4.31 -6.90
CA LYS A 205 -1.41 -5.12 -7.96
C LYS A 205 -0.04 -4.59 -8.40
N GLN A 206 0.29 -3.35 -8.09
CA GLN A 206 1.58 -2.73 -8.37
C GLN A 206 2.55 -2.79 -7.19
N THR A 207 2.13 -3.36 -6.06
CA THR A 207 2.96 -3.52 -4.86
C THR A 207 4.25 -4.28 -5.20
N VAL A 208 5.38 -3.74 -4.71
CA VAL A 208 6.70 -4.35 -4.90
C VAL A 208 7.10 -5.08 -3.62
N VAL A 209 7.43 -6.36 -3.77
CA VAL A 209 8.01 -7.16 -2.69
C VAL A 209 9.49 -6.79 -2.54
N THR A 210 9.84 -6.26 -1.39
CA THR A 210 11.20 -5.81 -1.09
C THR A 210 11.95 -6.82 -0.19
N PRO A 211 13.30 -6.83 -0.20
CA PRO A 211 14.07 -7.66 0.72
C PRO A 211 13.69 -7.40 2.19
N HIS A 212 13.47 -6.14 2.54
CA HIS A 212 13.06 -5.75 3.89
C HIS A 212 11.70 -6.36 4.28
N GLY A 213 10.73 -6.39 3.35
CA GLY A 213 9.43 -7.01 3.59
C GLY A 213 9.53 -8.51 3.84
N LEU A 214 10.32 -9.23 3.03
CA LEU A 214 10.50 -10.68 3.14
C LEU A 214 11.25 -11.07 4.42
N VAL A 215 12.37 -10.40 4.72
CA VAL A 215 13.14 -10.65 5.96
C VAL A 215 12.29 -10.35 7.19
N ALA A 216 11.49 -9.28 7.18
CA ALA A 216 10.59 -8.98 8.28
C ALA A 216 9.49 -10.06 8.43
N ALA A 217 8.90 -10.52 7.32
CA ALA A 217 7.91 -11.58 7.35
C ALA A 217 8.48 -12.88 7.90
N ALA A 218 9.67 -13.29 7.46
CA ALA A 218 10.37 -14.47 7.94
C ALA A 218 10.68 -14.38 9.44
N ALA A 219 11.37 -13.32 9.87
CA ALA A 219 11.77 -13.13 11.25
C ALA A 219 10.59 -13.10 12.24
N LEU A 220 9.44 -12.54 11.83
CA LEU A 220 8.23 -12.47 12.66
C LEU A 220 7.45 -13.79 12.73
N ASN A 221 7.65 -14.70 11.78
CA ASN A 221 6.89 -15.95 11.69
C ASN A 221 7.71 -17.20 12.09
N ILE A 222 9.01 -17.06 12.34
CA ILE A 222 9.78 -18.13 12.99
C ILE A 222 9.25 -18.32 14.40
N SER A 223 8.80 -19.53 14.72
CA SER A 223 8.18 -19.87 16.02
C SER A 223 9.16 -19.88 17.20
N LYS A 224 10.45 -19.97 16.90
CA LYS A 224 11.53 -19.98 17.91
C LYS A 224 11.84 -18.54 18.35
N PRO A 225 12.09 -18.29 19.64
CA PRO A 225 12.50 -16.98 20.15
C PRO A 225 13.92 -16.56 19.68
N ARG A 226 14.74 -17.55 19.31
CA ARG A 226 16.07 -17.39 18.72
C ARG A 226 16.18 -18.25 17.48
N PHE A 227 16.86 -17.75 16.47
CA PHE A 227 17.05 -18.44 15.19
C PHE A 227 18.38 -18.04 14.56
N THR A 228 18.99 -18.96 13.82
CA THR A 228 20.24 -18.73 13.09
C THR A 228 19.98 -17.92 11.80
N GLN A 229 21.06 -17.43 11.19
CA GLN A 229 20.98 -16.81 9.87
C GLN A 229 20.47 -17.80 8.81
N GLU A 230 20.88 -19.07 8.89
CA GLU A 230 20.46 -20.12 7.99
C GLU A 230 18.94 -20.36 8.08
N GLU A 231 18.39 -20.54 9.29
CA GLU A 231 16.95 -20.69 9.52
C GLU A 231 16.16 -19.48 9.01
N LEU A 232 16.71 -18.27 9.20
CA LEU A 232 16.08 -17.05 8.67
C LEU A 232 16.07 -17.03 7.14
N MET A 233 17.20 -17.42 6.51
CA MET A 233 17.30 -17.44 5.06
C MET A 233 16.44 -18.54 4.43
N GLU A 234 16.30 -19.70 5.06
CA GLU A 234 15.35 -20.74 4.65
C GLU A 234 13.91 -20.21 4.64
N ALA A 235 13.50 -19.55 5.73
CA ALA A 235 12.18 -18.95 5.83
C ALA A 235 11.98 -17.85 4.78
N VAL A 236 12.97 -17.00 4.54
CA VAL A 236 12.94 -15.96 3.50
C VAL A 236 12.80 -16.58 2.12
N ASN A 237 13.55 -17.64 1.83
CA ASN A 237 13.47 -18.33 0.53
C ASN A 237 12.09 -18.95 0.28
N ALA A 238 11.45 -19.51 1.31
CA ALA A 238 10.08 -20.02 1.20
C ALA A 238 9.10 -18.89 0.82
N TYR A 239 9.18 -17.73 1.47
CA TYR A 239 8.35 -16.57 1.14
C TYR A 239 8.66 -16.01 -0.26
N LEU A 240 9.93 -15.96 -0.66
CA LEU A 240 10.35 -15.48 -1.97
C LEU A 240 9.83 -16.39 -3.09
N THR A 241 10.00 -17.70 -2.94
CA THR A 241 9.52 -18.71 -3.89
C THR A 241 8.01 -18.61 -4.05
N PHE A 242 7.28 -18.53 -2.94
CA PHE A 242 5.83 -18.36 -2.98
C PHE A 242 5.43 -17.04 -3.68
N ALA A 243 6.06 -15.91 -3.34
CA ALA A 243 5.75 -14.62 -3.95
C ALA A 243 6.01 -14.66 -5.47
N ALA A 244 7.11 -15.28 -5.91
CA ALA A 244 7.43 -15.47 -7.33
C ALA A 244 6.35 -16.33 -8.03
N ALA A 245 5.91 -17.43 -7.43
CA ALA A 245 4.82 -18.28 -7.95
C ALA A 245 3.48 -17.52 -8.04
N GLN A 246 3.27 -16.52 -7.17
CA GLN A 246 2.12 -15.63 -7.26
C GLN A 246 2.26 -14.52 -8.32
N ASN A 247 3.36 -14.46 -9.07
CA ASN A 247 3.73 -13.39 -10.01
C ASN A 247 3.80 -12.01 -9.31
N ALA A 248 4.31 -11.99 -8.08
CA ALA A 248 4.54 -10.74 -7.37
C ALA A 248 5.63 -9.90 -8.07
N LYS A 249 5.47 -8.59 -8.07
CA LYS A 249 6.52 -7.69 -8.53
C LYS A 249 7.64 -7.67 -7.50
N LEU A 250 8.80 -8.18 -7.88
CA LEU A 250 9.97 -8.21 -7.01
C LEU A 250 10.81 -6.95 -7.22
N ALA A 251 11.44 -6.49 -6.15
CA ALA A 251 12.43 -5.42 -6.23
C ALA A 251 13.61 -5.83 -7.13
N ASP A 252 14.15 -4.90 -7.93
CA ASP A 252 15.29 -5.17 -8.83
C ASP A 252 16.47 -5.79 -8.10
N THR A 253 16.69 -5.40 -6.82
CA THR A 253 17.76 -5.97 -5.99
C THR A 253 17.61 -7.46 -5.76
N ILE A 254 16.35 -7.93 -5.60
CA ILE A 254 16.05 -9.36 -5.48
C ILE A 254 16.29 -10.07 -6.82
N ILE A 255 15.88 -9.44 -7.92
CA ILE A 255 16.04 -10.04 -9.27
C ILE A 255 17.52 -10.18 -9.63
N LEU A 256 18.33 -9.16 -9.33
CA LEU A 256 19.75 -9.12 -9.69
C LEU A 256 20.64 -10.00 -8.80
N ASN A 257 20.41 -9.98 -7.50
CA ASN A 257 21.18 -10.72 -6.50
C ASN A 257 20.32 -11.01 -5.27
N PRO A 258 19.52 -12.09 -5.25
CA PRO A 258 18.62 -12.40 -4.15
C PRO A 258 19.35 -12.53 -2.79
N GLY A 259 20.44 -13.31 -2.73
CA GLY A 259 21.19 -13.54 -1.51
C GLY A 259 21.74 -12.24 -0.92
N GLY A 260 22.50 -11.49 -1.70
CA GLY A 260 23.07 -10.22 -1.23
C GLY A 260 22.03 -9.16 -0.88
N ALA A 261 20.84 -9.18 -1.53
CA ALA A 261 19.74 -8.30 -1.18
C ALA A 261 19.15 -8.63 0.22
N MET A 262 19.02 -9.91 0.54
CA MET A 262 18.52 -10.36 1.85
C MET A 262 19.55 -10.12 2.96
N GLU A 263 20.83 -10.44 2.72
CA GLU A 263 21.94 -10.13 3.65
C GLU A 263 21.98 -8.65 3.96
N TYR A 264 21.90 -7.79 2.94
CA TYR A 264 21.83 -6.34 3.14
C TYR A 264 20.64 -5.93 4.02
N ALA A 265 19.48 -6.52 3.84
CA ALA A 265 18.29 -6.22 4.66
C ALA A 265 18.49 -6.68 6.12
N ILE A 266 19.08 -7.87 6.35
CA ILE A 266 19.44 -8.39 7.67
C ILE A 266 20.42 -7.43 8.36
N ASP A 267 21.50 -7.03 7.69
CA ASP A 267 22.49 -6.08 8.22
C ASP A 267 21.85 -4.74 8.61
N ARG A 268 20.90 -4.25 7.79
CA ARG A 268 20.15 -3.04 8.10
C ARG A 268 19.26 -3.20 9.32
N TYR A 269 18.67 -4.37 9.51
CA TYR A 269 17.87 -4.65 10.70
C TYR A 269 18.72 -4.79 11.95
N LEU A 270 19.89 -5.41 11.86
CA LEU A 270 20.87 -5.47 12.96
C LEU A 270 21.40 -4.08 13.33
N SER A 271 21.85 -3.29 12.35
CA SER A 271 22.38 -1.93 12.58
C SER A 271 21.36 -0.98 13.22
N ARG A 272 20.07 -1.25 13.02
CA ARG A 272 18.95 -0.48 13.59
C ARG A 272 18.37 -1.10 14.86
N LYS A 273 18.92 -2.22 15.30
CA LYS A 273 18.44 -3.00 16.45
C LYS A 273 16.96 -3.40 16.31
N LEU A 274 16.55 -3.80 15.14
CA LEU A 274 15.25 -4.46 14.86
C LEU A 274 15.40 -5.97 15.05
N LEU A 275 16.54 -6.50 14.61
CA LEU A 275 17.08 -7.78 15.00
C LEU A 275 18.30 -7.53 15.90
N GLU A 276 18.55 -8.40 16.83
CA GLU A 276 19.71 -8.35 17.75
C GLU A 276 20.41 -9.71 17.74
N LYS A 277 21.75 -9.68 17.83
CA LYS A 277 22.53 -10.89 18.09
C LYS A 277 22.28 -11.31 19.53
N ALA A 278 21.86 -12.55 19.75
CA ALA A 278 21.61 -13.04 21.09
C ALA A 278 22.94 -13.03 21.89
N THR A 279 22.88 -12.37 23.05
CA THR A 279 24.07 -12.27 23.93
C THR A 279 24.39 -13.61 24.54
N GLY A 280 25.55 -14.15 24.23
CA GLY A 280 26.06 -15.41 24.80
C GLY A 280 27.47 -15.75 24.34
N ASP A 281 27.78 -15.52 23.08
CA ASP A 281 29.06 -15.94 22.52
C ASP A 281 29.64 -14.88 21.56
N LYS A 282 30.60 -14.12 22.09
CA LYS A 282 31.34 -13.15 21.26
C LYS A 282 32.36 -13.81 20.31
N ASP A 283 32.61 -15.11 20.47
CA ASP A 283 33.64 -15.87 19.76
C ASP A 283 33.08 -16.97 18.84
N LEU A 284 31.77 -17.06 18.63
CA LEU A 284 31.19 -18.02 17.69
C LEU A 284 31.37 -17.56 16.23
N PRO A 285 31.60 -18.51 15.30
CA PRO A 285 31.52 -18.25 13.86
C PRO A 285 30.20 -17.57 13.49
N GLU A 286 30.20 -16.73 12.43
CA GLU A 286 28.99 -15.95 12.03
C GLU A 286 27.78 -16.82 11.71
N ASP A 287 28.00 -18.04 11.24
CA ASP A 287 26.99 -19.05 10.92
C ASP A 287 26.29 -19.65 12.17
N GLN A 288 26.89 -19.50 13.35
CA GLN A 288 26.37 -20.00 14.63
C GLN A 288 25.78 -18.89 15.53
N ILE A 289 25.73 -17.67 15.02
CA ILE A 289 25.17 -16.55 15.80
C ILE A 289 23.64 -16.60 15.73
N ASP A 290 23.03 -16.75 16.89
CA ASP A 290 21.57 -16.60 17.02
C ASP A 290 21.14 -15.16 16.94
N TYR A 291 20.04 -14.96 16.22
CA TYR A 291 19.32 -13.70 16.17
C TYR A 291 18.03 -13.76 17.00
N THR A 292 17.60 -12.61 17.47
CA THR A 292 16.31 -12.43 18.12
C THR A 292 15.64 -11.17 17.62
N VAL A 293 14.31 -11.17 17.61
CA VAL A 293 13.51 -9.97 17.28
C VAL A 293 13.49 -9.03 18.48
N ASN A 294 13.89 -7.77 18.30
CA ASN A 294 13.71 -6.76 19.33
C ASN A 294 12.23 -6.46 19.51
N PHE A 295 11.66 -6.91 20.63
CA PHE A 295 10.24 -6.81 20.90
C PHE A 295 9.75 -5.35 20.98
N ALA A 296 10.55 -4.44 21.52
CA ALA A 296 10.23 -3.01 21.60
C ALA A 296 10.10 -2.35 20.23
N LYS A 297 10.69 -2.93 19.18
CA LYS A 297 10.64 -2.43 17.79
C LYS A 297 9.87 -3.34 16.83
N ARG A 298 9.15 -4.32 17.36
CA ARG A 298 8.37 -5.27 16.58
C ARG A 298 7.40 -4.58 15.61
N SER A 299 6.78 -3.47 16.02
CA SER A 299 5.86 -2.71 15.20
C SER A 299 6.45 -2.23 13.87
N LEU A 300 7.76 -1.98 13.82
CA LEU A 300 8.46 -1.62 12.58
C LEU A 300 8.64 -2.81 11.64
N LEU A 301 8.98 -3.98 12.16
CA LEU A 301 9.04 -5.21 11.36
C LEU A 301 7.63 -5.54 10.83
N GLU A 302 6.59 -5.42 11.65
CA GLU A 302 5.20 -5.58 11.23
C GLU A 302 4.84 -4.62 10.08
N PHE A 303 5.29 -3.37 10.14
CA PHE A 303 5.09 -2.43 9.06
C PHE A 303 5.73 -2.89 7.75
N TYR A 304 7.01 -3.32 7.78
CA TYR A 304 7.71 -3.80 6.59
C TYR A 304 7.08 -5.08 6.02
N LYS A 305 6.71 -6.04 6.88
CA LYS A 305 5.97 -7.24 6.48
C LYS A 305 4.65 -6.88 5.79
N ASN A 306 3.92 -5.92 6.34
CA ASN A 306 2.62 -5.54 5.85
C ASN A 306 2.65 -4.85 4.47
N ASN A 307 3.80 -4.30 4.05
CA ASN A 307 3.94 -3.73 2.72
C ASN A 307 3.76 -4.75 1.58
N CYS A 308 3.95 -6.04 1.84
CA CYS A 308 3.78 -7.10 0.84
C CYS A 308 2.74 -8.16 1.24
N ILE A 309 2.00 -7.93 2.33
CA ILE A 309 1.09 -8.93 2.92
C ILE A 309 -0.03 -9.36 1.97
N SER A 310 -0.47 -8.49 1.07
CA SER A 310 -1.56 -8.77 0.12
C SER A 310 -1.30 -10.00 -0.76
N TYR A 311 -0.03 -10.29 -1.08
CA TYR A 311 0.34 -11.49 -1.84
C TYR A 311 0.15 -12.78 -1.06
N PHE A 312 0.22 -12.73 0.27
CA PHE A 312 0.16 -13.90 1.16
C PHE A 312 -1.22 -14.12 1.78
N VAL A 313 -2.07 -13.09 1.88
CA VAL A 313 -3.40 -13.18 2.48
C VAL A 313 -4.27 -14.27 1.84
N PRO A 314 -4.36 -14.42 0.50
CA PRO A 314 -5.15 -15.49 -0.09
C PRO A 314 -4.68 -16.89 0.30
N ALA A 315 -3.37 -17.09 0.40
CA ALA A 315 -2.80 -18.36 0.83
C ALA A 315 -3.08 -18.62 2.32
N ALA A 316 -2.92 -17.61 3.16
CA ALA A 316 -3.20 -17.72 4.59
C ALA A 316 -4.67 -18.08 4.85
N PHE A 317 -5.62 -17.45 4.16
CA PHE A 317 -7.05 -17.76 4.30
C PHE A 317 -7.36 -19.18 3.82
N THR A 318 -6.78 -19.61 2.70
CA THR A 318 -6.95 -20.96 2.18
C THR A 318 -6.36 -22.00 3.15
N ALA A 319 -5.15 -21.77 3.66
CA ALA A 319 -4.53 -22.65 4.65
C ALA A 319 -5.35 -22.74 5.94
N LEU A 320 -5.84 -21.61 6.46
CA LEU A 320 -6.71 -21.59 7.64
C LEU A 320 -8.01 -22.36 7.40
N ALA A 321 -8.60 -22.25 6.20
CA ALA A 321 -9.79 -23.01 5.84
C ALA A 321 -9.54 -24.52 5.82
N ILE A 322 -8.35 -24.96 5.36
CA ILE A 322 -7.94 -26.37 5.37
C ILE A 322 -7.68 -26.83 6.80
N LEU A 323 -6.87 -26.10 7.57
CA LEU A 323 -6.47 -26.47 8.94
C LEU A 323 -7.65 -26.51 9.93
N LYS A 324 -8.74 -25.82 9.62
CA LYS A 324 -9.99 -25.87 10.42
C LYS A 324 -10.72 -27.20 10.29
N LYS A 325 -10.38 -28.03 9.29
CA LYS A 325 -11.06 -29.30 9.04
C LYS A 325 -10.36 -30.46 9.74
N ASP A 326 -11.16 -31.30 10.37
CA ASP A 326 -10.68 -32.56 10.94
C ASP A 326 -10.17 -33.49 9.83
N ALA A 327 -9.05 -34.14 10.07
CA ALA A 327 -8.37 -35.04 9.13
C ALA A 327 -7.98 -34.42 7.78
N PHE A 328 -7.94 -33.08 7.67
CA PHE A 328 -7.59 -32.32 6.46
C PHE A 328 -8.40 -32.69 5.22
N GLN A 329 -9.58 -33.30 5.41
CA GLN A 329 -10.51 -33.61 4.31
C GLN A 329 -11.42 -32.42 4.05
N PHE A 330 -11.47 -31.99 2.80
CA PHE A 330 -12.29 -30.86 2.39
C PHE A 330 -12.81 -31.04 0.97
N ASN A 331 -13.93 -30.43 0.67
CA ASN A 331 -14.38 -30.26 -0.70
C ASN A 331 -14.24 -28.79 -1.15
N ALA A 332 -14.24 -28.55 -2.45
CA ALA A 332 -14.03 -27.24 -3.01
C ALA A 332 -15.08 -26.21 -2.54
N ALA A 333 -16.34 -26.60 -2.40
CA ALA A 333 -17.42 -25.70 -1.98
C ALA A 333 -17.22 -25.22 -0.54
N GLU A 334 -16.80 -26.11 0.35
CA GLU A 334 -16.50 -25.75 1.74
C GLU A 334 -15.35 -24.77 1.83
N LEU A 335 -14.25 -25.01 1.09
CA LEU A 335 -13.12 -24.08 1.07
C LEU A 335 -13.51 -22.70 0.52
N HIS A 336 -14.35 -22.64 -0.50
CA HIS A 336 -14.83 -21.38 -1.04
C HIS A 336 -15.68 -20.61 -0.02
N ASN A 337 -16.57 -21.30 0.71
CA ASN A 337 -17.41 -20.70 1.74
C ASN A 337 -16.58 -20.17 2.92
N GLU A 338 -15.61 -20.94 3.40
CA GLU A 338 -14.71 -20.50 4.48
C GLU A 338 -13.82 -19.34 4.03
N TYR A 339 -13.28 -19.39 2.82
CA TYR A 339 -12.51 -18.28 2.26
C TYR A 339 -13.35 -16.99 2.15
N HIS A 340 -14.59 -17.11 1.67
CA HIS A 340 -15.53 -15.99 1.59
C HIS A 340 -15.83 -15.42 2.97
N TYR A 341 -16.01 -16.27 3.97
CA TYR A 341 -16.20 -15.85 5.36
C TYR A 341 -15.01 -15.02 5.85
N PHE A 342 -13.76 -15.48 5.64
CA PHE A 342 -12.57 -14.69 6.00
C PHE A 342 -12.48 -13.39 5.23
N GLN A 343 -12.78 -13.40 3.94
CA GLN A 343 -12.79 -12.21 3.12
C GLN A 343 -13.81 -11.16 3.62
N ASP A 344 -15.00 -11.60 3.99
CA ASP A 344 -16.03 -10.70 4.54
C ASP A 344 -15.66 -10.20 5.95
N PHE A 345 -15.10 -11.07 6.78
CA PHE A 345 -14.63 -10.70 8.12
C PHE A 345 -13.52 -9.65 8.07
N PHE A 346 -12.56 -9.80 7.16
CA PHE A 346 -11.40 -8.92 7.00
C PHE A 346 -11.57 -7.83 5.93
N LYS A 347 -12.79 -7.58 5.44
CA LYS A 347 -13.06 -6.61 4.36
C LYS A 347 -12.63 -5.17 4.64
N TYR A 348 -12.41 -4.81 5.92
CA TYR A 348 -11.93 -3.50 6.33
C TYR A 348 -10.43 -3.47 6.64
N GLU A 349 -9.77 -4.64 6.60
CA GLU A 349 -8.34 -4.78 6.85
C GLU A 349 -7.52 -4.93 5.57
N PHE A 350 -8.11 -5.55 4.54
CA PHE A 350 -7.42 -5.83 3.28
C PHE A 350 -8.24 -5.35 2.09
N ALA A 351 -7.54 -4.89 1.05
CA ALA A 351 -8.14 -4.57 -0.23
C ALA A 351 -8.33 -5.84 -1.05
N PHE A 352 -9.58 -6.30 -1.18
CA PHE A 352 -9.90 -7.45 -2.03
C PHE A 352 -10.33 -6.99 -3.42
N ASP A 353 -9.86 -7.72 -4.44
CA ASP A 353 -10.21 -7.43 -5.84
C ASP A 353 -11.67 -7.77 -6.13
N LEU A 354 -12.48 -6.76 -6.40
CA LEU A 354 -13.90 -6.89 -6.69
C LEU A 354 -14.17 -7.68 -7.98
N ASP A 355 -13.21 -7.71 -8.91
CA ASP A 355 -13.33 -8.37 -10.21
C ASP A 355 -12.87 -9.83 -10.17
N ARG A 356 -12.34 -10.30 -9.03
CA ARG A 356 -11.88 -11.67 -8.84
C ARG A 356 -12.71 -12.41 -7.80
N PRO A 357 -13.50 -13.40 -8.21
CA PRO A 357 -14.27 -14.20 -7.26
C PRO A 357 -13.35 -15.05 -6.37
N PRO A 358 -13.75 -15.34 -5.11
CA PRO A 358 -13.01 -16.15 -4.15
C PRO A 358 -12.46 -17.46 -4.71
N VAL A 359 -13.23 -18.11 -5.58
CA VAL A 359 -12.88 -19.38 -6.26
C VAL A 359 -11.52 -19.28 -6.97
N ARG A 360 -11.19 -18.16 -7.60
CA ARG A 360 -9.92 -18.00 -8.31
C ARG A 360 -8.72 -17.95 -7.36
N TYR A 361 -8.87 -17.32 -6.21
CA TYR A 361 -7.82 -17.26 -5.19
C TYR A 361 -7.56 -18.64 -4.59
N VAL A 362 -8.62 -19.34 -4.18
CA VAL A 362 -8.53 -20.68 -3.61
C VAL A 362 -7.88 -21.64 -4.58
N ARG A 363 -8.34 -21.69 -5.84
CA ARG A 363 -7.75 -22.56 -6.87
C ARG A 363 -6.27 -22.30 -7.10
N LYS A 364 -5.89 -21.03 -7.22
CA LYS A 364 -4.49 -20.64 -7.42
C LYS A 364 -3.62 -21.07 -6.25
N THR A 365 -4.11 -20.89 -5.03
CA THR A 365 -3.39 -21.27 -3.80
C THR A 365 -3.27 -22.79 -3.68
N ILE A 366 -4.36 -23.54 -3.89
CA ILE A 366 -4.31 -25.01 -3.83
C ILE A 366 -3.30 -25.54 -4.86
N LYS A 367 -3.33 -25.01 -6.08
CA LYS A 367 -2.35 -25.40 -7.10
C LYS A 367 -0.92 -25.15 -6.62
N SER A 368 -0.63 -23.97 -6.06
CA SER A 368 0.69 -23.67 -5.51
C SER A 368 1.07 -24.65 -4.39
N PHE A 369 0.14 -24.97 -3.47
CA PHE A 369 0.40 -25.91 -2.39
C PHE A 369 0.65 -27.35 -2.88
N ILE A 370 0.04 -27.76 -3.98
CA ILE A 370 0.32 -29.06 -4.64
C ILE A 370 1.68 -29.01 -5.32
N ASP A 371 1.96 -27.96 -6.10
CA ASP A 371 3.23 -27.80 -6.81
C ASP A 371 4.43 -27.73 -5.82
N ASP A 372 4.22 -27.19 -4.62
CA ASP A 372 5.20 -27.10 -3.53
C ASP A 372 5.18 -28.35 -2.59
N ALA A 373 4.45 -29.41 -2.93
CA ALA A 373 4.30 -30.65 -2.16
C ALA A 373 3.77 -30.44 -0.72
N ILE A 374 3.03 -29.35 -0.45
CA ILE A 374 2.36 -29.08 0.83
C ILE A 374 1.05 -29.86 0.90
N LEU A 375 0.37 -30.04 -0.23
CA LEU A 375 -0.84 -30.86 -0.40
C LEU A 375 -0.56 -31.97 -1.41
N MET A 376 -1.18 -33.13 -1.18
CA MET A 376 -1.16 -34.29 -2.10
C MET A 376 -2.50 -34.45 -2.81
#